data_e8395f528b00723fa0bc92cf43546b86
#
_entry.id   e8395f528b00723fa0bc92cf43546b86
#
_cell.length_a   1.000
_cell.length_b   1.000
_cell.length_c   1.000
_cell.angle_alpha   90.00
_cell.angle_beta   90.00
_cell.angle_gamma   90.00
#
_symmetry.space_group_name_H-M   'P 1'
#
loop_
_entity.id
_entity.type
_entity.pdbx_description
1 polymer ?
#
loop_
_entity_poly.entity_id
_entity_poly.type
_entity_poly.pdbx_seq_one_letter_code
_entity_poly.pdbx_strand_id
1 'polypeptide(L)'
;MKLTFLGSGGGRFSAISQRRMTGGFRIDNLGGKNYHIDPGPGALIRTYQFGFDPRNLSGIIVSHSHTDHYNDAEILIEAMTRGMTKRRGTIVGSKSVLEGYEKWGPCISSYHKSQSDQLVLEPDKFRQLDNVTIKGTRTSHGDPTGSGFQIDYRGFKISYTSDTGYFEGLADEHKGADILIASVLRPGYRPIKGHMCSKDFADLINEVKPQVAVMTHLGLKMISSNPVTEAKKVFKRTGVKTIAAYDGLSFNVNYNNPKRFRLISLKDTQSSIHSTSHALYEGERKNSYQLAFKHKEFDELSILKRN
;
A
#
# COMPACT_ATOMS: atom_id res chain seq x y z
N MET A 1 12.72 -9.33 -0.52
CA MET A 1 11.74 -8.24 -0.74
C MET A 1 11.20 -7.79 0.60
N LYS A 2 10.92 -6.51 0.75
CA LYS A 2 10.31 -5.92 1.96
C LYS A 2 9.04 -5.17 1.57
N LEU A 3 7.95 -5.43 2.27
CA LEU A 3 6.72 -4.64 2.20
C LEU A 3 6.69 -3.68 3.39
N THR A 4 6.35 -2.41 3.17
CA THR A 4 6.23 -1.41 4.23
C THR A 4 5.04 -0.50 3.97
N PHE A 5 4.13 -0.42 4.94
CA PHE A 5 2.96 0.46 4.88
C PHE A 5 3.34 1.81 5.47
N LEU A 6 3.45 2.84 4.62
CA LEU A 6 3.77 4.21 5.06
C LEU A 6 2.54 4.90 5.64
N GLY A 7 1.36 4.49 5.18
CA GLY A 7 0.07 4.86 5.72
C GLY A 7 -0.94 3.73 5.56
N SER A 8 -1.71 3.50 6.60
CA SER A 8 -2.72 2.43 6.64
C SER A 8 -4.15 2.95 6.59
N GLY A 9 -4.33 4.26 6.68
CA GLY A 9 -5.62 4.93 6.58
C GLY A 9 -6.06 5.15 5.14
N GLY A 10 -7.36 5.33 4.94
CA GLY A 10 -7.91 5.64 3.63
C GLY A 10 -9.32 6.23 3.70
N GLY A 11 -9.76 6.77 2.55
CA GLY A 11 -11.00 7.51 2.43
C GLY A 11 -10.90 8.95 2.94
N ARG A 12 -11.76 9.83 2.43
CA ARG A 12 -11.68 11.29 2.60
C ARG A 12 -11.50 11.75 4.06
N PHE A 13 -12.29 11.20 4.99
CA PHE A 13 -12.24 11.61 6.40
C PHE A 13 -10.98 11.13 7.11
N SER A 14 -10.44 9.98 6.74
CA SER A 14 -9.16 9.50 7.24
C SER A 14 -8.02 10.36 6.68
N ALA A 15 -8.07 10.67 5.38
CA ALA A 15 -7.11 11.55 4.72
C ALA A 15 -7.07 12.95 5.32
N ILE A 16 -8.23 13.57 5.60
CA ILE A 16 -8.31 14.91 6.20
C ILE A 16 -7.80 14.90 7.65
N SER A 17 -8.16 13.87 8.43
CA SER A 17 -7.84 13.83 9.86
C SER A 17 -6.47 13.27 10.19
N GLN A 18 -5.85 12.51 9.27
CA GLN A 18 -4.57 11.81 9.44
C GLN A 18 -4.46 11.02 10.77
N ARG A 19 -5.59 10.49 11.28
CA ARG A 19 -5.57 9.58 12.45
C ARG A 19 -4.80 8.30 12.17
N ARG A 20 -4.80 7.88 10.93
CA ARG A 20 -3.85 7.00 10.27
C ARG A 20 -3.39 7.71 9.02
N MET A 21 -2.13 7.58 8.70
CA MET A 21 -1.55 8.22 7.52
C MET A 21 -2.06 7.60 6.23
N THR A 22 -2.01 8.35 5.14
CA THR A 22 -2.46 7.92 3.80
C THR A 22 -1.32 7.83 2.79
N GLY A 23 -0.10 7.59 3.26
CA GLY A 23 1.12 7.53 2.43
C GLY A 23 1.26 6.26 1.58
N GLY A 24 0.23 5.41 1.51
CA GLY A 24 0.29 4.16 0.74
C GLY A 24 1.28 3.14 1.29
N PHE A 25 1.84 2.32 0.40
CA PHE A 25 2.83 1.31 0.80
C PHE A 25 3.96 1.16 -0.22
N ARG A 26 5.06 0.56 0.22
CA ARG A 26 6.23 0.30 -0.60
C ARG A 26 6.47 -1.20 -0.74
N ILE A 27 6.97 -1.57 -1.92
CA ILE A 27 7.57 -2.87 -2.21
C ILE A 27 9.03 -2.61 -2.53
N ASP A 28 9.93 -2.94 -1.60
CA ASP A 28 11.36 -2.73 -1.78
C ASP A 28 12.09 -4.03 -2.05
N ASN A 29 13.08 -3.96 -2.94
CA ASN A 29 13.92 -5.07 -3.38
C ASN A 29 13.12 -6.24 -3.98
N LEU A 30 12.13 -5.95 -4.81
CA LEU A 30 11.48 -6.93 -5.66
C LEU A 30 12.29 -7.08 -6.95
N GLY A 31 13.10 -8.15 -7.03
CA GLY A 31 14.05 -8.28 -8.13
C GLY A 31 15.06 -7.14 -8.24
N GLY A 32 15.44 -6.50 -7.12
CA GLY A 32 16.32 -5.35 -7.10
C GLY A 32 15.64 -4.01 -7.36
N LYS A 33 14.32 -3.98 -7.49
CA LYS A 33 13.52 -2.77 -7.79
C LYS A 33 12.69 -2.33 -6.58
N ASN A 34 12.40 -1.04 -6.50
CA ASN A 34 11.67 -0.40 -5.41
C ASN A 34 10.47 0.36 -5.98
N TYR A 35 9.28 0.03 -5.52
CA TYR A 35 8.03 0.65 -5.96
C TYR A 35 7.30 1.29 -4.79
N HIS A 36 6.70 2.47 -5.04
CA HIS A 36 5.78 3.13 -4.12
C HIS A 36 4.37 3.07 -4.71
N ILE A 37 3.44 2.55 -3.95
CA ILE A 37 2.06 2.33 -4.36
C ILE A 37 1.16 3.30 -3.62
N ASP A 38 0.32 4.00 -4.39
CA ASP A 38 -0.68 4.96 -3.94
C ASP A 38 -0.12 5.99 -2.94
N PRO A 39 0.85 6.85 -3.37
CA PRO A 39 1.46 7.85 -2.53
C PRO A 39 0.50 9.02 -2.24
N GLY A 40 -0.40 8.83 -1.31
CA GLY A 40 -1.29 9.87 -0.81
C GLY A 40 -0.56 10.89 0.07
N PRO A 41 -1.31 11.84 0.70
CA PRO A 41 -0.74 12.93 1.49
C PRO A 41 0.25 12.48 2.55
N GLY A 42 1.44 13.09 2.54
CA GLY A 42 2.53 12.83 3.49
C GLY A 42 3.45 11.66 3.11
N ALA A 43 3.28 11.04 1.94
CA ALA A 43 4.08 9.89 1.50
C ALA A 43 5.59 10.21 1.45
N LEU A 44 5.98 11.39 0.99
CA LEU A 44 7.38 11.82 0.99
C LEU A 44 7.96 11.87 2.40
N ILE A 45 7.28 12.56 3.31
CA ILE A 45 7.72 12.71 4.70
C ILE A 45 7.84 11.33 5.36
N ARG A 46 6.83 10.47 5.19
CA ARG A 46 6.81 9.12 5.74
C ARG A 46 7.92 8.24 5.17
N THR A 47 8.25 8.42 3.89
CA THR A 47 9.39 7.71 3.28
C THR A 47 10.66 7.95 4.06
N TYR A 48 10.98 9.21 4.39
CA TYR A 48 12.15 9.55 5.20
C TYR A 48 12.01 9.09 6.67
N GLN A 49 10.86 9.27 7.28
CA GLN A 49 10.62 8.87 8.68
C GLN A 49 10.80 7.36 8.90
N PHE A 50 10.50 6.54 7.89
CA PHE A 50 10.73 5.09 7.97
C PHE A 50 12.08 4.64 7.38
N GLY A 51 13.01 5.59 7.18
CA GLY A 51 14.40 5.30 6.80
C GLY A 51 14.59 4.91 5.33
N PHE A 52 13.67 5.28 4.45
CA PHE A 52 13.83 5.07 3.02
C PHE A 52 14.30 6.33 2.31
N ASP A 53 15.06 6.15 1.23
CA ASP A 53 15.43 7.21 0.31
C ASP A 53 14.51 7.16 -0.92
N PRO A 54 13.66 8.17 -1.15
CA PRO A 54 12.76 8.17 -2.31
C PRO A 54 13.52 8.26 -3.64
N ARG A 55 14.76 8.73 -3.61
CA ARG A 55 15.65 8.77 -4.78
C ARG A 55 16.02 7.39 -5.30
N ASN A 56 15.79 6.33 -4.53
CA ASN A 56 16.06 4.94 -4.93
C ASN A 56 14.83 4.23 -5.50
N LEU A 57 13.71 4.94 -5.70
CA LEU A 57 12.54 4.40 -6.38
C LEU A 57 12.88 4.00 -7.82
N SER A 58 12.30 2.90 -8.25
CA SER A 58 12.30 2.40 -9.64
C SER A 58 10.97 2.68 -10.33
N GLY A 59 9.90 2.87 -9.53
CA GLY A 59 8.60 3.23 -10.07
C GLY A 59 7.62 3.69 -9.00
N ILE A 60 6.59 4.37 -9.48
CA ILE A 60 5.45 4.85 -8.70
C ILE A 60 4.20 4.30 -9.35
N ILE A 61 3.33 3.67 -8.56
CA ILE A 61 2.09 3.06 -9.03
C ILE A 61 0.92 3.79 -8.37
N VAL A 62 0.03 4.36 -9.17
CA VAL A 62 -1.16 5.07 -8.69
C VAL A 62 -2.41 4.39 -9.25
N SER A 63 -3.18 3.80 -8.37
CA SER A 63 -4.31 2.94 -8.74
C SER A 63 -5.49 3.73 -9.31
N HIS A 64 -5.77 4.93 -8.82
CA HIS A 64 -6.88 5.77 -9.27
C HIS A 64 -6.72 7.24 -8.84
N SER A 65 -7.61 8.11 -9.31
CA SER A 65 -7.51 9.57 -9.24
C SER A 65 -8.11 10.21 -7.99
N HIS A 66 -8.25 9.50 -6.86
CA HIS A 66 -8.59 10.14 -5.59
C HIS A 66 -7.33 10.65 -4.87
N THR A 67 -7.44 11.84 -4.24
CA THR A 67 -6.29 12.55 -3.65
C THR A 67 -5.56 11.78 -2.57
N ASP A 68 -6.23 10.90 -1.83
CA ASP A 68 -5.60 10.04 -0.83
C ASP A 68 -4.74 8.92 -1.43
N HIS A 69 -4.67 8.80 -2.77
CA HIS A 69 -3.84 7.85 -3.49
C HIS A 69 -2.72 8.48 -4.35
N TYR A 70 -2.83 9.75 -4.76
CA TYR A 70 -1.84 10.33 -5.68
C TYR A 70 -1.17 11.63 -5.20
N ASN A 71 -1.61 12.23 -4.12
CA ASN A 71 -1.25 13.61 -3.77
C ASN A 71 0.26 13.89 -3.72
N ASP A 72 1.06 12.94 -3.26
CA ASP A 72 2.53 13.08 -3.20
C ASP A 72 3.24 12.42 -4.41
N ALA A 73 2.50 12.00 -5.46
CA ALA A 73 3.10 11.31 -6.59
C ALA A 73 4.14 12.18 -7.32
N GLU A 74 3.83 13.44 -7.60
CA GLU A 74 4.71 14.33 -8.36
C GLU A 74 6.03 14.61 -7.62
N ILE A 75 5.98 14.90 -6.34
CA ILE A 75 7.21 15.13 -5.56
C ILE A 75 8.06 13.86 -5.42
N LEU A 76 7.45 12.67 -5.41
CA LEU A 76 8.19 11.41 -5.44
C LEU A 76 8.77 11.12 -6.83
N ILE A 77 8.11 11.55 -7.91
CA ILE A 77 8.67 11.53 -9.27
C ILE A 77 9.91 12.43 -9.34
N GLU A 78 9.84 13.64 -8.79
CA GLU A 78 11.03 14.52 -8.71
C GLU A 78 12.17 13.84 -7.95
N ALA A 79 11.89 13.23 -6.80
CA ALA A 79 12.91 12.51 -6.06
C ALA A 79 13.51 11.36 -6.88
N MET A 80 12.66 10.52 -7.51
CA MET A 80 13.06 9.41 -8.36
C MET A 80 13.91 9.86 -9.54
N THR A 81 13.56 10.97 -10.18
CA THR A 81 14.25 11.55 -11.36
C THR A 81 15.37 12.52 -11.00
N ARG A 82 15.74 12.61 -9.72
CA ARG A 82 16.78 13.53 -9.23
C ARG A 82 16.48 14.99 -9.53
N GLY A 83 15.29 15.46 -9.16
CA GLY A 83 14.85 16.84 -9.43
C GLY A 83 14.60 17.07 -10.92
N MET A 84 14.01 16.11 -11.62
CA MET A 84 13.71 16.17 -13.07
C MET A 84 14.96 16.31 -13.97
N THR A 85 16.15 15.98 -13.45
CA THR A 85 17.40 16.10 -14.21
C THR A 85 17.81 14.79 -14.90
N LYS A 86 17.21 13.66 -14.52
CA LYS A 86 17.55 12.36 -15.08
C LYS A 86 16.29 11.59 -15.49
N ARG A 87 16.24 11.17 -16.75
CA ARG A 87 15.20 10.27 -17.22
C ARG A 87 15.39 8.88 -16.59
N ARG A 88 14.45 8.46 -15.75
CA ARG A 88 14.49 7.15 -15.11
C ARG A 88 13.17 6.78 -14.44
N GLY A 89 13.00 5.46 -14.23
CA GLY A 89 11.86 4.89 -13.54
C GLY A 89 10.59 4.89 -14.38
N THR A 90 9.57 4.24 -13.85
CA THR A 90 8.27 4.09 -14.53
C THR A 90 7.15 4.64 -13.66
N ILE A 91 6.29 5.44 -14.24
CA ILE A 91 5.03 5.88 -13.64
C ILE A 91 3.94 4.95 -14.17
N VAL A 92 3.35 4.17 -13.28
CA VAL A 92 2.24 3.28 -13.58
C VAL A 92 0.97 3.92 -13.03
N GLY A 93 -0.09 4.02 -13.81
CA GLY A 93 -1.34 4.57 -13.32
C GLY A 93 -2.55 4.15 -14.14
N SER A 94 -3.73 4.30 -13.55
CA SER A 94 -4.97 4.17 -14.32
C SER A 94 -5.05 5.25 -15.40
N LYS A 95 -5.96 5.07 -16.35
CA LYS A 95 -6.16 6.05 -17.43
C LYS A 95 -6.48 7.44 -16.88
N SER A 96 -7.35 7.54 -15.89
CA SER A 96 -7.68 8.82 -15.23
C SER A 96 -6.46 9.50 -14.61
N VAL A 97 -5.52 8.74 -14.04
CA VAL A 97 -4.30 9.28 -13.42
C VAL A 97 -3.34 9.85 -14.46
N LEU A 98 -3.09 9.13 -15.56
CA LEU A 98 -2.06 9.48 -16.53
C LEU A 98 -2.57 10.34 -17.68
N GLU A 99 -3.75 10.05 -18.20
CA GLU A 99 -4.30 10.67 -19.41
C GLU A 99 -5.49 11.56 -19.14
N GLY A 100 -6.19 11.31 -18.03
CA GLY A 100 -7.50 11.87 -17.75
C GLY A 100 -8.63 11.04 -18.35
N TYR A 101 -9.79 11.09 -17.72
CA TYR A 101 -11.01 10.44 -18.19
C TYR A 101 -12.23 11.20 -17.67
N GLU A 102 -13.03 11.77 -18.57
CA GLU A 102 -14.17 12.64 -18.23
C GLU A 102 -13.76 13.77 -17.26
N LYS A 103 -14.33 13.78 -16.05
CA LYS A 103 -14.02 14.73 -14.98
C LYS A 103 -12.83 14.31 -14.10
N TRP A 104 -12.20 13.18 -14.36
CA TRP A 104 -11.12 12.60 -13.55
C TRP A 104 -9.77 12.87 -14.18
N GLY A 105 -8.87 13.49 -13.42
CA GLY A 105 -7.49 13.69 -13.84
C GLY A 105 -7.28 14.58 -15.09
N PRO A 106 -6.11 14.51 -15.73
CA PRO A 106 -4.95 13.76 -15.27
C PRO A 106 -4.41 14.28 -13.93
N CYS A 107 -3.90 13.36 -13.09
CA CYS A 107 -3.41 13.69 -11.75
C CYS A 107 -1.92 14.00 -11.72
N ILE A 108 -1.19 13.61 -12.78
CA ILE A 108 0.24 13.84 -12.94
C ILE A 108 0.45 14.70 -14.17
N SER A 109 1.10 15.83 -14.00
CA SER A 109 1.34 16.81 -15.06
C SER A 109 2.25 16.25 -16.16
N SER A 110 2.14 16.79 -17.35
CA SER A 110 3.02 16.43 -18.48
C SER A 110 4.48 16.69 -18.15
N TYR A 111 4.76 17.72 -17.36
CA TYR A 111 6.11 18.02 -16.86
C TYR A 111 6.69 16.84 -16.08
N HIS A 112 5.99 16.36 -15.04
CA HIS A 112 6.49 15.26 -14.22
C HIS A 112 6.55 13.93 -14.98
N LYS A 113 5.65 13.72 -15.93
CA LYS A 113 5.67 12.52 -16.80
C LYS A 113 6.87 12.50 -17.77
N SER A 114 7.43 13.65 -18.15
CA SER A 114 8.45 13.76 -19.20
C SER A 114 9.76 13.04 -18.93
N GLN A 115 10.10 12.83 -17.65
CA GLN A 115 11.37 12.23 -17.24
C GLN A 115 11.27 10.76 -16.78
N SER A 116 10.13 10.11 -17.08
CA SER A 116 9.90 8.69 -16.73
C SER A 116 9.14 7.97 -17.83
N ASP A 117 9.29 6.68 -17.90
CA ASP A 117 8.42 5.87 -18.74
C ASP A 117 7.01 5.82 -18.14
N GLN A 118 6.00 5.67 -18.99
CA GLN A 118 4.61 5.65 -18.56
C GLN A 118 3.97 4.31 -18.92
N LEU A 119 3.16 3.77 -18.01
CA LEU A 119 2.43 2.54 -18.22
C LEU A 119 1.01 2.70 -17.73
N VAL A 120 0.04 2.68 -18.64
CA VAL A 120 -1.38 2.70 -18.29
C VAL A 120 -1.80 1.33 -17.77
N LEU A 121 -2.36 1.33 -16.58
CA LEU A 121 -2.89 0.13 -15.93
C LEU A 121 -4.34 -0.05 -16.34
N GLU A 122 -4.60 -1.11 -17.09
CA GLU A 122 -5.92 -1.47 -17.58
C GLU A 122 -6.31 -2.86 -17.09
N PRO A 123 -7.58 -3.09 -16.71
CA PRO A 123 -8.05 -4.42 -16.35
C PRO A 123 -7.72 -5.46 -17.43
N ASP A 124 -7.34 -6.65 -16.97
CA ASP A 124 -6.98 -7.82 -17.79
C ASP A 124 -5.79 -7.65 -18.75
N LYS A 125 -5.13 -6.49 -18.73
CA LYS A 125 -3.92 -6.28 -19.53
C LYS A 125 -2.66 -6.61 -18.72
N PHE A 126 -1.83 -7.47 -19.29
CA PHE A 126 -0.50 -7.75 -18.79
C PHE A 126 0.51 -6.78 -19.39
N ARG A 127 1.38 -6.25 -18.56
CA ARG A 127 2.45 -5.33 -18.95
C ARG A 127 3.76 -5.75 -18.28
N GLN A 128 4.85 -5.51 -18.98
CA GLN A 128 6.18 -5.66 -18.39
C GLN A 128 6.54 -4.37 -17.63
N LEU A 129 6.87 -4.52 -16.34
CA LEU A 129 7.36 -3.44 -15.49
C LEU A 129 8.73 -3.87 -14.95
N ASP A 130 9.81 -3.33 -15.52
CA ASP A 130 11.16 -3.79 -15.24
C ASP A 130 11.30 -5.33 -15.43
N ASN A 131 11.58 -6.05 -14.36
CA ASN A 131 11.74 -7.51 -14.34
C ASN A 131 10.53 -8.25 -13.74
N VAL A 132 9.40 -7.58 -13.60
CA VAL A 132 8.14 -8.17 -13.12
C VAL A 132 7.04 -8.00 -14.18
N THR A 133 6.06 -8.89 -14.15
CA THR A 133 4.83 -8.71 -14.93
C THR A 133 3.77 -8.10 -14.02
N ILE A 134 3.11 -7.05 -14.47
CA ILE A 134 1.97 -6.44 -13.79
C ILE A 134 0.70 -6.64 -14.62
N LYS A 135 -0.37 -7.08 -13.99
CA LYS A 135 -1.71 -7.20 -14.57
C LYS A 135 -2.64 -6.23 -13.86
N GLY A 136 -3.38 -5.38 -14.60
CA GLY A 136 -4.47 -4.59 -14.03
C GLY A 136 -5.65 -5.48 -13.65
N THR A 137 -6.38 -5.09 -12.62
CA THR A 137 -7.60 -5.78 -12.14
C THR A 137 -8.77 -4.81 -12.08
N ARG A 138 -9.99 -5.31 -12.31
CA ARG A 138 -11.21 -4.51 -12.26
C ARG A 138 -11.49 -4.02 -10.85
N THR A 139 -12.11 -2.84 -10.77
CA THR A 139 -12.63 -2.26 -9.53
C THR A 139 -14.07 -1.80 -9.71
N SER A 140 -14.84 -1.79 -8.63
CA SER A 140 -16.16 -1.17 -8.56
C SER A 140 -16.09 0.03 -7.64
N HIS A 141 -15.67 1.18 -8.21
CA HIS A 141 -15.37 2.39 -7.45
C HIS A 141 -15.83 3.67 -8.15
N GLY A 142 -15.60 4.84 -7.52
CA GLY A 142 -16.02 6.14 -8.05
C GLY A 142 -15.31 6.56 -9.32
N ASP A 143 -14.00 6.34 -9.40
CA ASP A 143 -13.23 6.53 -10.63
C ASP A 143 -13.45 5.31 -11.56
N PRO A 144 -14.08 5.50 -12.74
CA PRO A 144 -14.46 4.38 -13.61
C PRO A 144 -13.26 3.68 -14.27
N THR A 145 -12.08 4.31 -14.26
CA THR A 145 -10.85 3.74 -14.81
C THR A 145 -9.89 3.26 -13.74
N GLY A 146 -10.29 3.38 -12.46
CA GLY A 146 -9.50 2.88 -11.33
C GLY A 146 -9.19 1.40 -11.50
N SER A 147 -7.98 1.00 -11.14
CA SER A 147 -7.52 -0.37 -11.28
C SER A 147 -6.72 -0.81 -10.07
N GLY A 148 -7.05 -1.99 -9.54
CA GLY A 148 -6.10 -2.75 -8.75
C GLY A 148 -5.05 -3.40 -9.65
N PHE A 149 -4.20 -4.24 -9.06
CA PHE A 149 -3.19 -4.94 -9.86
C PHE A 149 -2.72 -6.24 -9.19
N GLN A 150 -2.15 -7.12 -10.00
CA GLN A 150 -1.36 -8.25 -9.56
C GLN A 150 0.05 -8.15 -10.17
N ILE A 151 1.08 -8.19 -9.32
CA ILE A 151 2.48 -8.27 -9.73
C ILE A 151 2.93 -9.71 -9.61
N ASP A 152 3.50 -10.25 -10.68
CA ASP A 152 4.15 -11.56 -10.71
C ASP A 152 5.66 -11.39 -10.86
N TYR A 153 6.40 -11.93 -9.90
CA TYR A 153 7.85 -12.07 -9.97
C TYR A 153 8.25 -13.53 -9.79
N ARG A 154 8.62 -14.17 -10.90
CA ARG A 154 9.06 -15.58 -10.91
C ARG A 154 8.03 -16.53 -10.29
N GLY A 155 6.74 -16.31 -10.54
CA GLY A 155 5.64 -17.10 -10.03
C GLY A 155 5.16 -16.71 -8.62
N PHE A 156 5.87 -15.81 -7.92
CA PHE A 156 5.39 -15.24 -6.67
C PHE A 156 4.50 -14.02 -6.95
N LYS A 157 3.27 -14.03 -6.44
CA LYS A 157 2.25 -13.05 -6.79
C LYS A 157 1.82 -12.19 -5.61
N ILE A 158 1.96 -10.88 -5.79
CA ILE A 158 1.42 -9.86 -4.88
C ILE A 158 0.23 -9.21 -5.58
N SER A 159 -0.92 -9.20 -4.94
CA SER A 159 -2.12 -8.58 -5.48
C SER A 159 -2.61 -7.46 -4.58
N TYR A 160 -3.06 -6.35 -5.19
CA TYR A 160 -3.66 -5.21 -4.51
C TYR A 160 -5.00 -4.89 -5.13
N THR A 161 -6.04 -4.81 -4.30
CA THR A 161 -7.39 -4.57 -4.80
C THR A 161 -7.63 -3.14 -5.27
N SER A 162 -6.81 -2.18 -4.82
CA SER A 162 -7.20 -0.77 -4.83
C SER A 162 -8.51 -0.55 -4.08
N ASP A 163 -9.12 0.62 -4.22
CA ASP A 163 -10.46 0.88 -3.70
C ASP A 163 -11.52 0.21 -4.57
N THR A 164 -12.31 -0.63 -3.97
CA THR A 164 -13.41 -1.32 -4.65
C THR A 164 -14.49 -1.77 -3.66
N GLY A 165 -15.75 -1.73 -4.08
CA GLY A 165 -16.79 -2.55 -3.50
C GLY A 165 -16.61 -4.01 -3.90
N TYR A 166 -17.22 -4.92 -3.14
CA TYR A 166 -17.30 -6.31 -3.54
C TYR A 166 -18.24 -6.45 -4.75
N PHE A 167 -17.83 -7.23 -5.75
CA PHE A 167 -18.63 -7.56 -6.93
C PHE A 167 -18.38 -9.02 -7.35
N GLU A 168 -19.29 -9.59 -8.10
CA GLU A 168 -19.16 -10.94 -8.64
C GLU A 168 -17.93 -11.05 -9.56
N GLY A 169 -17.05 -12.02 -9.30
CA GLY A 169 -15.80 -12.21 -10.02
C GLY A 169 -14.62 -11.42 -9.45
N LEU A 170 -14.77 -10.66 -8.34
CA LEU A 170 -13.65 -9.97 -7.71
C LEU A 170 -12.54 -10.96 -7.29
N ALA A 171 -12.90 -12.14 -6.82
CA ALA A 171 -11.94 -13.16 -6.44
C ALA A 171 -11.12 -13.68 -7.63
N ASP A 172 -11.71 -13.79 -8.82
CA ASP A 172 -11.02 -14.22 -10.03
C ASP A 172 -9.94 -13.22 -10.46
N GLU A 173 -10.17 -11.91 -10.25
CA GLU A 173 -9.19 -10.86 -10.51
C GLU A 173 -7.89 -11.07 -9.72
N HIS A 174 -7.98 -11.67 -8.52
CA HIS A 174 -6.89 -11.83 -7.58
C HIS A 174 -6.43 -13.29 -7.39
N LYS A 175 -6.95 -14.18 -8.21
CA LYS A 175 -6.66 -15.62 -8.12
C LYS A 175 -5.16 -15.92 -8.18
N GLY A 176 -4.73 -16.82 -7.30
CA GLY A 176 -3.34 -17.25 -7.21
C GLY A 176 -2.41 -16.25 -6.52
N ALA A 177 -2.93 -15.21 -5.88
CA ALA A 177 -2.13 -14.30 -5.07
C ALA A 177 -1.52 -15.04 -3.86
N ASP A 178 -0.20 -14.91 -3.66
CA ASP A 178 0.46 -15.35 -2.43
C ASP A 178 0.22 -14.34 -1.30
N ILE A 179 0.26 -13.05 -1.64
CA ILE A 179 -0.10 -11.95 -0.75
C ILE A 179 -1.24 -11.17 -1.39
N LEU A 180 -2.33 -11.00 -0.65
CA LEU A 180 -3.42 -10.12 -1.05
C LEU A 180 -3.47 -8.92 -0.10
N ILE A 181 -3.26 -7.73 -0.64
CA ILE A 181 -3.41 -6.44 0.04
C ILE A 181 -4.76 -5.88 -0.39
N ALA A 182 -5.64 -5.55 0.54
CA ALA A 182 -6.98 -5.10 0.20
C ALA A 182 -7.37 -3.82 0.96
N SER A 183 -8.06 -2.91 0.25
CA SER A 183 -8.69 -1.74 0.82
C SER A 183 -9.97 -2.15 1.56
N VAL A 184 -9.96 -2.04 2.91
CA VAL A 184 -11.08 -2.46 3.78
C VAL A 184 -11.52 -1.29 4.63
N LEU A 185 -12.40 -0.46 4.08
CA LEU A 185 -12.77 0.82 4.68
C LEU A 185 -13.59 0.70 5.96
N ARG A 186 -14.43 -0.34 6.07
CA ARG A 186 -15.47 -0.43 7.12
C ARG A 186 -15.35 -1.72 7.92
N PRO A 187 -15.61 -1.66 9.24
CA PRO A 187 -15.70 -2.87 10.05
C PRO A 187 -17.02 -3.61 9.81
N GLY A 188 -17.07 -4.88 10.21
CA GLY A 188 -18.30 -5.68 10.27
C GLY A 188 -18.92 -5.98 8.91
N TYR A 189 -20.24 -5.75 8.79
CA TYR A 189 -21.09 -6.27 7.71
C TYR A 189 -21.74 -5.16 6.86
N ARG A 190 -21.35 -3.90 7.02
CA ARG A 190 -22.00 -2.77 6.36
C ARG A 190 -20.99 -2.01 5.47
N PRO A 191 -20.84 -2.43 4.20
CA PRO A 191 -20.02 -1.69 3.26
C PRO A 191 -20.65 -0.34 2.94
N ILE A 192 -19.89 0.50 2.27
CA ILE A 192 -20.41 1.68 1.57
C ILE A 192 -20.12 1.53 0.09
N LYS A 193 -20.87 2.25 -0.75
CA LYS A 193 -20.73 2.18 -2.20
C LYS A 193 -19.26 2.38 -2.60
N GLY A 194 -18.72 1.44 -3.37
CA GLY A 194 -17.35 1.48 -3.87
C GLY A 194 -16.27 1.09 -2.86
N HIS A 195 -16.63 0.54 -1.68
CA HIS A 195 -15.64 0.11 -0.68
C HIS A 195 -16.10 -1.13 0.08
N MET A 196 -15.17 -2.04 0.33
CA MET A 196 -15.41 -3.24 1.11
C MET A 196 -15.51 -2.97 2.62
N CYS A 197 -16.26 -3.86 3.29
CA CYS A 197 -16.21 -4.04 4.73
C CYS A 197 -15.46 -5.35 5.10
N SER A 198 -15.30 -5.61 6.40
CA SER A 198 -14.63 -6.82 6.91
C SER A 198 -15.28 -8.11 6.41
N LYS A 199 -16.62 -8.13 6.23
CA LYS A 199 -17.32 -9.29 5.68
C LYS A 199 -16.96 -9.54 4.24
N ASP A 200 -17.01 -8.50 3.40
CA ASP A 200 -16.68 -8.60 1.98
C ASP A 200 -15.24 -9.06 1.77
N PHE A 201 -14.33 -8.52 2.59
CA PHE A 201 -12.95 -8.96 2.58
C PHE A 201 -12.79 -10.42 3.01
N ALA A 202 -13.54 -10.88 4.02
CA ALA A 202 -13.52 -12.28 4.43
C ALA A 202 -14.04 -13.20 3.30
N ASP A 203 -15.07 -12.80 2.59
CA ASP A 203 -15.61 -13.57 1.45
C ASP A 203 -14.55 -13.63 0.33
N LEU A 204 -13.94 -12.51 -0.02
CA LEU A 204 -12.88 -12.43 -1.02
C LEU A 204 -11.70 -13.37 -0.71
N ILE A 205 -11.14 -13.29 0.51
CA ILE A 205 -9.96 -14.10 0.85
C ILE A 205 -10.30 -15.60 1.06
N ASN A 206 -11.55 -15.92 1.35
CA ASN A 206 -12.01 -17.31 1.41
C ASN A 206 -12.03 -17.96 0.03
N GLU A 207 -12.22 -17.20 -1.03
CA GLU A 207 -12.16 -17.67 -2.42
C GLU A 207 -10.73 -17.66 -2.97
N VAL A 208 -9.99 -16.55 -2.80
CA VAL A 208 -8.62 -16.37 -3.30
C VAL A 208 -7.63 -17.28 -2.56
N LYS A 209 -7.82 -17.48 -1.25
CA LYS A 209 -6.97 -18.29 -0.35
C LYS A 209 -5.48 -17.90 -0.40
N PRO A 210 -5.13 -16.61 -0.24
CA PRO A 210 -3.74 -16.20 -0.23
C PRO A 210 -3.02 -16.76 1.01
N GLN A 211 -1.69 -16.84 0.97
CA GLN A 211 -0.91 -17.24 2.15
C GLN A 211 -1.02 -16.19 3.27
N VAL A 212 -1.08 -14.90 2.88
CA VAL A 212 -1.31 -13.78 3.80
C VAL A 212 -2.23 -12.76 3.14
N ALA A 213 -3.20 -12.30 3.91
CA ALA A 213 -4.09 -11.21 3.54
C ALA A 213 -3.85 -9.99 4.42
N VAL A 214 -3.74 -8.80 3.84
CA VAL A 214 -3.48 -7.55 4.56
C VAL A 214 -4.63 -6.57 4.33
N MET A 215 -5.25 -6.15 5.42
CA MET A 215 -6.25 -5.08 5.41
C MET A 215 -5.54 -3.73 5.50
N THR A 216 -5.75 -2.86 4.54
CA THR A 216 -5.25 -1.47 4.52
C THR A 216 -6.38 -0.51 4.14
N HIS A 217 -6.09 0.76 3.92
CA HIS A 217 -7.07 1.79 3.57
C HIS A 217 -8.22 1.86 4.60
N LEU A 218 -7.83 1.93 5.88
CA LEU A 218 -8.74 1.82 7.01
C LEU A 218 -9.46 3.15 7.23
N GLY A 219 -10.79 3.16 7.10
CA GLY A 219 -11.61 4.34 7.38
C GLY A 219 -11.76 4.61 8.87
N LEU A 220 -12.21 5.82 9.26
CA LEU A 220 -12.32 6.22 10.68
C LEU A 220 -13.14 5.25 11.52
N LYS A 221 -14.21 4.67 10.99
CA LYS A 221 -15.00 3.67 11.72
C LYS A 221 -14.23 2.37 11.93
N MET A 222 -13.44 1.94 10.95
CA MET A 222 -12.57 0.79 11.08
C MET A 222 -11.50 1.04 12.15
N ILE A 223 -10.83 2.21 12.08
CA ILE A 223 -9.80 2.62 13.06
C ILE A 223 -10.37 2.64 14.49
N SER A 224 -11.58 3.18 14.66
CA SER A 224 -12.24 3.25 15.97
C SER A 224 -12.74 1.88 16.49
N SER A 225 -12.95 0.91 15.60
CA SER A 225 -13.43 -0.44 15.94
C SER A 225 -12.30 -1.43 16.25
N ASN A 226 -11.07 -0.97 16.41
CA ASN A 226 -9.86 -1.78 16.56
C ASN A 226 -9.64 -2.74 15.37
N PRO A 227 -8.84 -2.31 14.37
CA PRO A 227 -8.60 -3.10 13.14
C PRO A 227 -8.00 -4.48 13.42
N VAL A 228 -7.20 -4.65 14.47
CA VAL A 228 -6.62 -5.95 14.86
C VAL A 228 -7.73 -6.93 15.27
N THR A 229 -8.73 -6.44 16.00
CA THR A 229 -9.89 -7.26 16.37
C THR A 229 -10.68 -7.69 15.12
N GLU A 230 -10.86 -6.80 14.16
CA GLU A 230 -11.52 -7.15 12.89
C GLU A 230 -10.69 -8.18 12.09
N ALA A 231 -9.37 -8.02 11.99
CA ALA A 231 -8.51 -9.00 11.36
C ALA A 231 -8.56 -10.38 12.04
N LYS A 232 -8.61 -10.42 13.39
CA LYS A 232 -8.81 -11.68 14.15
C LYS A 232 -10.15 -12.34 13.82
N LYS A 233 -11.24 -11.56 13.68
CA LYS A 233 -12.57 -12.10 13.29
C LYS A 233 -12.53 -12.67 11.86
N VAL A 234 -11.88 -11.98 10.94
CA VAL A 234 -11.70 -12.45 9.56
C VAL A 234 -10.88 -13.75 9.53
N PHE A 235 -9.76 -13.80 10.25
CA PHE A 235 -8.97 -15.03 10.38
C PHE A 235 -9.78 -16.20 10.96
N LYS A 236 -10.54 -15.96 12.04
CA LYS A 236 -11.38 -16.99 12.66
C LYS A 236 -12.42 -17.55 11.66
N ARG A 237 -12.93 -16.69 10.77
CA ARG A 237 -13.93 -17.09 9.77
C ARG A 237 -13.34 -17.85 8.59
N THR A 238 -12.14 -17.50 8.14
CA THR A 238 -11.57 -17.96 6.86
C THR A 238 -10.39 -18.93 6.98
N GLY A 239 -9.74 -18.95 8.16
CA GLY A 239 -8.46 -19.65 8.34
C GLY A 239 -7.26 -18.98 7.64
N VAL A 240 -7.49 -17.93 6.84
CA VAL A 240 -6.42 -17.22 6.12
C VAL A 240 -5.71 -16.26 7.06
N LYS A 241 -4.38 -16.33 7.13
CA LYS A 241 -3.57 -15.41 7.94
C LYS A 241 -3.84 -13.96 7.55
N THR A 242 -4.49 -13.23 8.45
CA THR A 242 -4.98 -11.88 8.20
C THR A 242 -4.27 -10.87 9.10
N ILE A 243 -3.80 -9.79 8.51
CA ILE A 243 -3.08 -8.69 9.19
C ILE A 243 -3.83 -7.39 8.94
N ALA A 244 -4.13 -6.63 9.98
CA ALA A 244 -4.52 -5.23 9.83
C ALA A 244 -3.27 -4.37 9.75
N ALA A 245 -3.09 -3.63 8.66
CA ALA A 245 -1.98 -2.72 8.52
C ALA A 245 -2.04 -1.60 9.56
N TYR A 246 -0.87 -1.12 9.95
CA TYR A 246 -0.69 0.11 10.72
C TYR A 246 0.49 0.89 10.11
N ASP A 247 0.57 2.17 10.42
CA ASP A 247 1.61 3.04 9.86
C ASP A 247 2.99 2.59 10.33
N GLY A 248 3.86 2.25 9.39
CA GLY A 248 5.18 1.68 9.63
C GLY A 248 5.22 0.14 9.71
N LEU A 249 4.09 -0.56 9.57
CA LEU A 249 4.12 -2.02 9.45
C LEU A 249 5.07 -2.43 8.33
N SER A 250 6.05 -3.24 8.67
CA SER A 250 6.99 -3.81 7.71
C SER A 250 7.11 -5.32 7.88
N PHE A 251 7.28 -6.03 6.78
CA PHE A 251 7.66 -7.44 6.83
C PHE A 251 8.49 -7.85 5.62
N ASN A 252 9.44 -8.74 5.86
CA ASN A 252 10.22 -9.32 4.80
C ASN A 252 9.50 -10.53 4.22
N VAL A 253 9.59 -10.66 2.91
CA VAL A 253 9.08 -11.80 2.16
C VAL A 253 10.25 -12.49 1.47
N ASN A 254 10.41 -13.78 1.72
CA ASN A 254 11.32 -14.60 0.97
C ASN A 254 10.54 -15.30 -0.16
N TYR A 255 10.65 -14.80 -1.37
CA TYR A 255 9.95 -15.36 -2.54
C TYR A 255 10.60 -16.64 -3.08
N ASN A 256 11.83 -17.00 -2.64
CA ASN A 256 12.42 -18.32 -2.91
C ASN A 256 11.84 -19.41 -2.00
N ASN A 257 11.24 -19.02 -0.89
CA ASN A 257 10.47 -19.86 0.01
C ASN A 257 9.28 -19.10 0.57
N PRO A 258 8.20 -18.97 -0.21
CA PRO A 258 7.04 -18.14 0.15
C PRO A 258 6.33 -18.60 1.44
N LYS A 259 6.56 -19.84 1.89
CA LYS A 259 6.02 -20.36 3.16
C LYS A 259 6.70 -19.76 4.42
N ARG A 260 7.80 -19.02 4.27
CA ARG A 260 8.53 -18.42 5.40
C ARG A 260 8.38 -16.89 5.41
N PHE A 261 7.25 -16.41 5.89
CA PHE A 261 7.09 -15.00 6.25
C PHE A 261 7.82 -14.69 7.56
N ARG A 262 8.66 -13.66 7.56
CA ARG A 262 9.17 -13.06 8.78
C ARG A 262 8.59 -11.67 8.93
N LEU A 263 7.74 -11.48 9.94
CA LEU A 263 7.33 -10.15 10.38
C LEU A 263 8.50 -9.52 11.14
N ILE A 264 8.99 -8.37 10.65
CA ILE A 264 9.92 -7.53 11.39
C ILE A 264 9.08 -6.60 12.24
N SER A 265 9.23 -6.67 13.56
CA SER A 265 8.55 -5.74 14.47
C SER A 265 9.17 -4.34 14.33
N LEU A 266 8.41 -3.30 14.63
CA LEU A 266 8.91 -1.91 14.65
C LEU A 266 10.12 -1.70 15.58
N LYS A 267 10.33 -2.56 16.59
CA LYS A 267 11.53 -2.53 17.45
C LYS A 267 12.81 -2.72 16.65
N ASP A 268 12.78 -3.54 15.60
CA ASP A 268 13.97 -3.80 14.76
C ASP A 268 14.26 -2.65 13.79
N THR A 269 13.26 -1.83 13.43
CA THR A 269 13.44 -0.65 12.57
C THR A 269 13.82 0.60 13.37
N GLN A 270 13.40 0.75 14.62
CA GLN A 270 13.79 1.88 15.47
C GLN A 270 15.29 1.85 15.85
N SER A 271 15.89 0.69 16.02
CA SER A 271 17.34 0.58 16.27
C SER A 271 18.20 1.02 15.07
N SER A 272 17.70 0.90 13.84
CA SER A 272 18.40 1.37 12.64
C SER A 272 18.16 2.86 12.33
N ILE A 273 17.04 3.43 12.78
CA ILE A 273 16.73 4.86 12.59
C ILE A 273 17.60 5.74 13.50
N HIS A 274 17.93 5.29 14.72
CA HIS A 274 18.78 6.06 15.63
C HIS A 274 20.24 6.17 15.19
N SER A 275 20.74 5.25 14.36
CA SER A 275 22.13 5.30 13.87
C SER A 275 22.34 6.19 12.63
N THR A 276 21.28 6.48 11.87
CA THR A 276 21.36 7.31 10.65
C THR A 276 20.86 8.75 10.84
N SER A 277 20.07 9.03 11.89
CA SER A 277 19.56 10.38 12.16
C SER A 277 20.59 11.30 12.84
N HIS A 278 21.67 10.76 13.40
CA HIS A 278 22.74 11.59 14.00
C HIS A 278 23.64 12.34 13.01
N ALA A 279 23.54 12.03 11.71
CA ALA A 279 24.40 12.66 10.70
C ALA A 279 23.79 13.86 9.97
N LEU A 280 22.53 14.22 10.19
CA LEU A 280 21.85 15.28 9.40
C LEU A 280 21.20 16.40 10.22
N TYR A 281 21.15 16.34 11.54
CA TYR A 281 20.60 17.42 12.38
C TYR A 281 21.35 17.56 13.72
N GLU A 282 22.59 18.02 13.68
CA GLU A 282 23.14 18.80 14.77
C GLU A 282 22.81 20.28 14.53
N GLY A 283 21.73 20.72 15.09
CA GLY A 283 21.29 22.10 15.05
C GLY A 283 19.85 22.26 15.47
N GLU A 284 19.67 22.48 16.78
CA GLU A 284 18.56 23.15 17.42
C GLU A 284 17.22 22.43 17.67
N ARG A 285 16.98 22.38 18.99
CA ARG A 285 15.74 22.35 19.76
C ARG A 285 15.13 20.99 20.09
N LYS A 286 15.47 20.61 21.33
CA LYS A 286 14.57 19.88 22.24
C LYS A 286 13.21 20.56 22.23
N ASN A 287 12.25 20.00 21.51
CA ASN A 287 10.85 20.13 21.87
C ASN A 287 10.14 18.81 21.50
N SER A 288 9.76 18.18 22.56
CA SER A 288 9.04 16.92 22.67
C SER A 288 7.72 16.92 21.90
N TYR A 289 7.71 16.27 20.73
CA TYR A 289 6.52 15.52 20.32
C TYR A 289 6.79 14.03 20.60
N GLN A 290 6.79 13.68 21.85
CA GLN A 290 6.51 12.31 22.25
C GLN A 290 5.05 12.05 21.92
N LEU A 291 4.79 11.55 20.72
CA LEU A 291 3.60 10.76 20.47
C LEU A 291 3.72 9.52 21.35
N ALA A 292 3.06 9.57 22.49
CA ALA A 292 2.92 8.45 23.40
C ALA A 292 2.09 7.36 22.68
N PHE A 293 2.76 6.50 21.94
CA PHE A 293 2.20 5.21 21.58
C PHE A 293 2.25 4.36 22.85
N LYS A 294 1.11 4.22 23.52
CA LYS A 294 0.98 3.33 24.67
C LYS A 294 1.36 1.92 24.26
N HIS A 295 2.38 1.37 24.90
CA HIS A 295 2.97 0.05 24.73
C HIS A 295 2.01 -1.16 24.75
N LYS A 296 0.73 -0.97 25.04
CA LYS A 296 -0.24 -2.06 25.19
C LYS A 296 -0.70 -2.74 23.88
N GLU A 297 -0.54 -2.11 22.71
CA GLU A 297 -0.96 -2.73 21.44
C GLU A 297 0.08 -3.72 20.87
N PHE A 298 1.32 -3.71 21.37
CA PHE A 298 2.42 -4.52 20.83
C PHE A 298 2.55 -5.90 21.47
N ASP A 299 2.11 -6.09 22.70
CA ASP A 299 2.22 -7.38 23.39
C ASP A 299 1.22 -8.44 22.88
N GLU A 300 0.13 -8.01 22.25
CA GLU A 300 -0.85 -8.95 21.67
C GLU A 300 -0.40 -9.60 20.34
N LEU A 301 0.59 -9.05 19.65
CA LEU A 301 1.16 -9.67 18.43
C LEU A 301 2.08 -10.87 18.74
N SER A 302 2.53 -11.01 20.00
CA SER A 302 3.34 -12.15 20.45
C SER A 302 2.55 -13.47 20.49
N ILE A 303 1.22 -13.41 20.52
CA ILE A 303 0.34 -14.60 20.60
C ILE A 303 0.25 -15.33 19.24
N LEU A 304 0.61 -14.68 18.14
CA LEU A 304 0.66 -15.35 16.81
C LEU A 304 1.98 -16.12 16.58
N LYS A 305 2.89 -16.17 17.56
CA LYS A 305 4.17 -16.90 17.47
C LYS A 305 4.09 -18.35 17.95
N ARG A 306 2.97 -18.81 18.48
CA ARG A 306 2.81 -20.20 18.95
C ARG A 306 1.64 -20.87 18.19
N ASN A 307 1.98 -21.56 17.18
CA ASN A 307 1.56 -22.87 16.65
C ASN A 307 1.95 -22.99 15.16
#